data_823beac08c51e157d225c3e5391de56b
#
_entry.id   823beac08c51e157d225c3e5391de56b
#
_cell.length_a   1.000
_cell.length_b   1.000
_cell.length_c   1.000
_cell.angle_alpha   90.00
_cell.angle_beta   90.00
_cell.angle_gamma   90.00
#
_symmetry.space_group_name_H-M   'P 1'
#
loop_
_entity.id
_entity.type
_entity.pdbx_description
1 polymer ?
#
loop_
_entity_poly.entity_id
_entity_poly.type
_entity_poly.pdbx_seq_one_letter_code
_entity_poly.pdbx_strand_id
1 'polypeptide(L)'
;MTVDENSFKNADVKDIKCEILALLLGVHTVDLFDLPKDTVLVAAELTPSMTACINKNNVVGFITEIGSKTSHAAILARALEIPAVLSVKNATEVLKDGQLVIVDGIKGEVLADPEDEIIAEYIKRRVDFVKERAALAKYAGLPTRTLDGEELQLFANIGTPEDANQVLAYDGEGVGLFRTEFLFMDRNTMPDEDEQFEAYKKALLIMKNKPVVIRTLDIGGDKEIGYLGLKKEENPFLGFRAVRYCLKNRDMFRSQLRALLRAGAYGDLHIMIPLVTGVDELRQVKAMINEIKSELDEKTVAYGKN
;
A
#
# COMPACT_ATOMS: atom_id res chain seq x y z
N MET A 1 0.72 32.47 18.49
CA MET A 1 0.45 31.50 17.42
C MET A 1 1.74 30.72 17.24
N THR A 2 1.97 29.73 18.06
CA THR A 2 3.15 28.86 18.01
C THR A 2 2.87 27.78 16.99
N VAL A 3 3.54 27.84 15.85
CA VAL A 3 3.55 26.78 14.85
C VAL A 3 4.27 25.59 15.50
N ASP A 4 3.59 24.48 15.61
CA ASP A 4 4.11 23.24 16.17
C ASP A 4 5.22 22.72 15.21
N GLU A 5 6.50 22.86 15.63
CA GLU A 5 7.68 22.52 14.83
C GLU A 5 7.79 21.01 14.50
N ASN A 6 6.88 20.19 15.03
CA ASN A 6 6.89 18.73 14.84
C ASN A 6 5.93 18.21 13.74
N SER A 7 5.21 19.08 13.03
CA SER A 7 4.21 18.65 12.04
C SER A 7 4.78 18.38 10.63
N PHE A 8 6.01 18.78 10.35
CA PHE A 8 6.67 18.44 9.09
C PHE A 8 7.41 17.12 9.22
N LYS A 9 7.09 16.16 8.35
CA LYS A 9 7.87 14.92 8.25
C LYS A 9 9.33 15.30 7.98
N ASN A 10 10.29 14.69 8.68
CA ASN A 10 11.72 14.96 8.51
C ASN A 10 12.21 14.88 7.05
N ALA A 11 11.52 14.09 6.21
CA ALA A 11 11.79 13.97 4.79
C ALA A 11 11.46 15.25 4.02
N ASP A 12 10.26 15.83 4.23
CA ASP A 12 9.81 17.03 3.50
C ASP A 12 10.70 18.25 3.81
N VAL A 13 11.10 18.41 5.08
CA VAL A 13 12.04 19.47 5.49
C VAL A 13 13.42 19.27 4.88
N LYS A 14 13.88 18.04 4.77
CA LYS A 14 15.17 17.69 4.16
C LYS A 14 15.16 17.96 2.66
N ASP A 15 14.05 17.69 1.97
CA ASP A 15 13.86 17.98 0.56
C ASP A 15 13.89 19.48 0.28
N ILE A 16 13.09 20.26 1.01
CA ILE A 16 13.09 21.74 0.90
C ILE A 16 14.49 22.32 1.16
N LYS A 17 15.19 21.80 2.16
CA LYS A 17 16.58 22.20 2.45
C LYS A 17 17.51 21.90 1.28
N CYS A 18 17.42 20.71 0.69
CA CYS A 18 18.24 20.31 -0.45
C CYS A 18 17.97 21.18 -1.68
N GLU A 19 16.70 21.47 -1.99
CA GLU A 19 16.32 22.37 -3.10
C GLU A 19 16.85 23.79 -2.90
N ILE A 20 16.66 24.36 -1.71
CA ILE A 20 17.18 25.70 -1.40
C ILE A 20 18.70 25.74 -1.51
N LEU A 21 19.41 24.74 -0.98
CA LEU A 21 20.86 24.66 -1.08
C LEU A 21 21.33 24.52 -2.53
N ALA A 22 20.67 23.69 -3.33
CA ALA A 22 20.98 23.54 -4.76
C ALA A 22 20.83 24.87 -5.51
N LEU A 23 19.74 25.61 -5.28
CA LEU A 23 19.51 26.93 -5.85
C LEU A 23 20.57 27.97 -5.41
N LEU A 24 20.92 27.97 -4.12
CA LEU A 24 21.92 28.92 -3.58
C LEU A 24 23.34 28.61 -4.05
N LEU A 25 23.67 27.34 -4.23
CA LEU A 25 25.01 26.88 -4.67
C LEU A 25 25.15 26.81 -6.18
N GLY A 26 24.07 27.08 -6.95
CA GLY A 26 24.07 26.97 -8.41
C GLY A 26 24.33 25.53 -8.90
N VAL A 27 24.01 24.53 -8.08
CA VAL A 27 24.14 23.12 -8.47
C VAL A 27 22.91 22.77 -9.30
N HIS A 28 23.13 22.32 -10.54
CA HIS A 28 22.07 21.79 -11.38
C HIS A 28 21.60 20.45 -10.80
N THR A 29 20.39 20.42 -10.28
CA THR A 29 19.70 19.17 -9.95
C THR A 29 19.31 18.48 -11.27
N VAL A 30 19.41 17.16 -11.31
CA VAL A 30 18.96 16.36 -12.46
C VAL A 30 17.45 16.60 -12.64
N ASP A 31 17.04 17.01 -13.83
CA ASP A 31 15.62 17.12 -14.16
C ASP A 31 15.02 15.71 -14.33
N LEU A 32 14.31 15.26 -13.31
CA LEU A 32 13.69 13.92 -13.30
C LEU A 32 12.53 13.78 -14.30
N PHE A 33 12.03 14.90 -14.82
CA PHE A 33 10.98 14.87 -15.83
C PHE A 33 11.52 14.64 -17.24
N ASP A 34 12.71 15.20 -17.55
CA ASP A 34 13.36 15.11 -18.89
C ASP A 34 14.48 14.07 -18.95
N LEU A 35 14.26 12.92 -18.32
CA LEU A 35 15.20 11.79 -18.41
C LEU A 35 15.14 11.13 -19.79
N PRO A 36 16.25 10.63 -20.35
CA PRO A 36 16.25 9.81 -21.55
C PRO A 36 15.36 8.57 -21.42
N LYS A 37 14.91 8.02 -22.53
CA LYS A 37 14.23 6.72 -22.54
C LYS A 37 15.16 5.60 -22.06
N ASP A 38 14.57 4.57 -21.48
CA ASP A 38 15.27 3.39 -20.95
C ASP A 38 16.27 3.73 -19.83
N THR A 39 16.00 4.79 -19.06
CA THR A 39 16.83 5.19 -17.92
C THR A 39 16.56 4.32 -16.69
N VAL A 40 17.63 3.82 -16.08
CA VAL A 40 17.62 3.30 -14.71
C VAL A 40 18.01 4.42 -13.77
N LEU A 41 17.13 4.74 -12.82
CA LEU A 41 17.38 5.79 -11.83
C LEU A 41 18.14 5.22 -10.63
N VAL A 42 19.32 5.79 -10.35
CA VAL A 42 20.16 5.43 -9.21
C VAL A 42 20.16 6.59 -8.20
N ALA A 43 19.78 6.33 -6.96
CA ALA A 43 19.73 7.35 -5.91
C ALA A 43 20.12 6.76 -4.55
N ALA A 44 20.61 7.63 -3.64
CA ALA A 44 20.78 7.21 -2.26
C ALA A 44 19.43 6.84 -1.63
N GLU A 45 18.41 7.69 -1.84
CA GLU A 45 17.03 7.48 -1.42
C GLU A 45 16.10 8.17 -2.41
N LEU A 46 14.94 7.59 -2.71
CA LEU A 46 13.89 8.24 -3.50
C LEU A 46 12.83 8.80 -2.56
N THR A 47 12.73 10.12 -2.55
CA THR A 47 11.76 10.86 -1.74
C THR A 47 10.41 10.99 -2.46
N PRO A 48 9.30 11.29 -1.75
CA PRO A 48 8.00 11.51 -2.38
C PRO A 48 8.01 12.61 -3.44
N SER A 49 8.70 13.72 -3.19
CA SER A 49 8.84 14.84 -4.14
C SER A 49 9.60 14.42 -5.40
N MET A 50 10.68 13.68 -5.27
CA MET A 50 11.41 13.14 -6.43
C MET A 50 10.51 12.21 -7.25
N THR A 51 9.78 11.31 -6.59
CA THR A 51 8.90 10.35 -7.28
C THR A 51 7.73 11.00 -8.01
N ALA A 52 7.26 12.16 -7.53
CA ALA A 52 6.20 12.93 -8.18
C ALA A 52 6.67 13.60 -9.49
N CYS A 53 7.97 13.91 -9.61
CA CYS A 53 8.57 14.58 -10.77
C CYS A 53 9.06 13.60 -11.85
N ILE A 54 9.06 12.28 -11.59
CA ILE A 54 9.58 11.29 -12.54
C ILE A 54 8.63 11.10 -13.73
N ASN A 55 9.19 11.20 -14.95
CA ASN A 55 8.48 10.77 -16.14
C ASN A 55 8.47 9.24 -16.22
N LYS A 56 7.33 8.67 -15.89
CA LYS A 56 7.10 7.23 -15.78
C LYS A 56 7.34 6.44 -17.08
N ASN A 57 7.30 7.11 -18.23
CA ASN A 57 7.49 6.47 -19.52
C ASN A 57 8.99 6.31 -19.90
N ASN A 58 9.87 7.00 -19.20
CA ASN A 58 11.29 7.05 -19.52
C ASN A 58 12.13 6.20 -18.56
N VAL A 59 11.62 5.90 -17.37
CA VAL A 59 12.32 5.13 -16.34
C VAL A 59 11.92 3.66 -16.40
N VAL A 60 12.92 2.78 -16.54
CA VAL A 60 12.75 1.32 -16.67
C VAL A 60 13.24 0.53 -15.46
N GLY A 61 13.78 1.19 -14.43
CA GLY A 61 14.20 0.54 -13.20
C GLY A 61 14.70 1.52 -12.13
N PHE A 62 14.71 1.07 -10.88
CA PHE A 62 15.25 1.83 -9.74
C PHE A 62 16.34 1.06 -9.02
N ILE A 63 17.38 1.78 -8.60
CA ILE A 63 18.42 1.29 -7.69
C ILE A 63 18.55 2.30 -6.56
N THR A 64 18.41 1.88 -5.29
CA THR A 64 18.60 2.78 -4.15
C THR A 64 19.56 2.19 -3.12
N GLU A 65 20.33 3.07 -2.44
CA GLU A 65 21.21 2.67 -1.34
C GLU A 65 20.45 2.41 -0.06
N ILE A 66 19.39 3.18 0.15
CA ILE A 66 18.49 3.08 1.31
C ILE A 66 17.09 2.73 0.81
N GLY A 67 16.46 1.80 1.50
CA GLY A 67 15.08 1.44 1.19
C GLY A 67 14.69 0.08 1.75
N SER A 68 13.39 -0.10 1.88
CA SER A 68 12.76 -1.35 2.31
C SER A 68 11.63 -1.71 1.36
N LYS A 69 11.02 -2.87 1.57
CA LYS A 69 9.83 -3.28 0.79
C LYS A 69 8.64 -2.31 0.91
N THR A 70 8.66 -1.43 1.90
CA THR A 70 7.63 -0.41 2.17
C THR A 70 8.08 1.02 1.85
N SER A 71 9.31 1.21 1.33
CA SER A 71 9.80 2.54 0.93
C SER A 71 9.05 3.08 -0.29
N HIS A 72 9.11 4.40 -0.49
CA HIS A 72 8.50 5.07 -1.64
C HIS A 72 8.98 4.52 -2.97
N ALA A 73 10.28 4.22 -3.09
CA ALA A 73 10.87 3.58 -4.28
C ALA A 73 10.22 2.21 -4.58
N ALA A 74 10.01 1.39 -3.54
CA ALA A 74 9.39 0.07 -3.70
C ALA A 74 7.90 0.17 -4.07
N ILE A 75 7.19 1.14 -3.52
CA ILE A 75 5.78 1.39 -3.82
C ILE A 75 5.65 1.87 -5.27
N LEU A 76 6.48 2.83 -5.67
CA LEU A 76 6.47 3.36 -7.03
C LEU A 76 6.85 2.29 -8.07
N ALA A 77 7.91 1.51 -7.82
CA ALA A 77 8.34 0.43 -8.71
C ALA A 77 7.21 -0.58 -8.95
N ARG A 78 6.50 -0.98 -7.89
CA ARG A 78 5.32 -1.85 -8.00
C ARG A 78 4.18 -1.23 -8.79
N ALA A 79 3.88 0.06 -8.52
CA ALA A 79 2.82 0.78 -9.24
C ALA A 79 3.13 0.96 -10.74
N LEU A 80 4.41 1.07 -11.09
CA LEU A 80 4.89 1.17 -12.47
C LEU A 80 5.19 -0.20 -13.11
N GLU A 81 5.19 -1.26 -12.31
CA GLU A 81 5.53 -2.63 -12.74
C GLU A 81 6.95 -2.74 -13.35
N ILE A 82 7.90 -1.97 -12.82
CA ILE A 82 9.31 -1.97 -13.23
C ILE A 82 10.19 -2.57 -12.14
N PRO A 83 11.34 -3.16 -12.50
CA PRO A 83 12.26 -3.74 -11.52
C PRO A 83 12.85 -2.67 -10.60
N ALA A 84 13.03 -3.02 -9.33
CA ALA A 84 13.74 -2.21 -8.36
C ALA A 84 14.63 -3.09 -7.47
N VAL A 85 15.86 -2.64 -7.26
CA VAL A 85 16.80 -3.24 -6.30
C VAL A 85 17.15 -2.19 -5.26
N LEU A 86 16.82 -2.47 -4.02
CA LEU A 86 16.99 -1.55 -2.90
C LEU A 86 18.09 -2.01 -1.97
N SER A 87 18.63 -1.08 -1.18
CA SER A 87 19.71 -1.35 -0.22
C SER A 87 21.01 -1.80 -0.89
N VAL A 88 21.31 -1.27 -2.07
CA VAL A 88 22.55 -1.50 -2.79
C VAL A 88 23.62 -0.54 -2.26
N LYS A 89 24.57 -1.06 -1.50
CA LYS A 89 25.62 -0.24 -0.88
C LYS A 89 26.46 0.50 -1.93
N ASN A 90 26.69 1.80 -1.69
CA ASN A 90 27.53 2.67 -2.51
C ASN A 90 27.15 2.70 -4.01
N ALA A 91 25.87 2.49 -4.33
CA ALA A 91 25.40 2.45 -5.70
C ALA A 91 25.68 3.77 -6.45
N THR A 92 25.49 4.91 -5.77
CA THR A 92 25.74 6.25 -6.33
C THR A 92 27.22 6.58 -6.55
N GLU A 93 28.13 5.88 -5.86
CA GLU A 93 29.58 6.04 -6.02
C GLU A 93 30.12 5.13 -7.11
N VAL A 94 29.59 3.92 -7.23
CA VAL A 94 30.07 2.86 -8.13
C VAL A 94 29.48 3.01 -9.53
N LEU A 95 28.19 3.29 -9.63
CA LEU A 95 27.49 3.46 -10.92
C LEU A 95 27.63 4.90 -11.42
N LYS A 96 27.80 5.05 -12.72
CA LYS A 96 28.01 6.37 -13.35
C LYS A 96 26.92 6.66 -14.38
N ASP A 97 26.69 7.95 -14.63
CA ASP A 97 25.76 8.40 -15.64
C ASP A 97 26.14 7.87 -17.03
N GLY A 98 25.15 7.36 -17.75
CA GLY A 98 25.32 6.76 -19.07
C GLY A 98 25.89 5.34 -19.07
N GLN A 99 26.18 4.76 -17.90
CA GLN A 99 26.64 3.39 -17.79
C GLN A 99 25.52 2.39 -18.10
N LEU A 100 25.86 1.31 -18.84
CA LEU A 100 24.92 0.23 -19.09
C LEU A 100 24.75 -0.64 -17.82
N VAL A 101 23.51 -0.81 -17.37
CA VAL A 101 23.21 -1.63 -16.21
C VAL A 101 22.05 -2.59 -16.47
N ILE A 102 22.10 -3.75 -15.85
CA ILE A 102 20.99 -4.70 -15.79
C ILE A 102 20.44 -4.69 -14.37
N VAL A 103 19.11 -4.55 -14.23
CA VAL A 103 18.40 -4.58 -12.95
C VAL A 103 17.47 -5.78 -12.94
N ASP A 104 17.77 -6.78 -12.12
CA ASP A 104 16.93 -7.95 -11.89
C ASP A 104 16.21 -7.82 -10.53
N GLY A 105 14.99 -7.31 -10.55
CA GLY A 105 14.19 -7.16 -9.34
C GLY A 105 13.67 -8.48 -8.75
N ILE A 106 13.72 -9.58 -9.50
CA ILE A 106 13.33 -10.92 -9.03
C ILE A 106 14.46 -11.52 -8.20
N LYS A 107 15.69 -11.47 -8.71
CA LYS A 107 16.88 -11.95 -8.01
C LYS A 107 17.43 -10.95 -7.00
N GLY A 108 17.12 -9.66 -7.15
CA GLY A 108 17.71 -8.57 -6.36
C GLY A 108 19.17 -8.30 -6.78
N GLU A 109 19.48 -8.43 -8.07
CA GLU A 109 20.82 -8.28 -8.62
C GLU A 109 20.92 -7.03 -9.51
N VAL A 110 22.08 -6.37 -9.46
CA VAL A 110 22.45 -5.26 -10.34
C VAL A 110 23.79 -5.62 -10.97
N LEU A 111 23.87 -5.61 -12.31
CA LEU A 111 25.08 -5.86 -13.07
C LEU A 111 25.46 -4.57 -13.79
N ALA A 112 26.68 -4.08 -13.57
CA ALA A 112 27.24 -2.92 -14.23
C ALA A 112 28.18 -3.35 -15.35
N ASP A 113 28.09 -2.72 -16.53
CA ASP A 113 28.86 -3.02 -17.74
C ASP A 113 28.95 -4.53 -18.03
N PRO A 114 27.80 -5.24 -18.12
CA PRO A 114 27.78 -6.66 -18.34
C PRO A 114 28.35 -7.02 -19.72
N GLU A 115 28.98 -8.20 -19.83
CA GLU A 115 29.45 -8.73 -21.09
C GLU A 115 28.28 -9.03 -22.05
N ASP A 116 28.56 -9.02 -23.37
CA ASP A 116 27.54 -9.20 -24.42
C ASP A 116 26.73 -10.49 -24.26
N GLU A 117 27.36 -11.55 -23.79
CA GLU A 117 26.70 -12.85 -23.56
C GLU A 117 25.63 -12.73 -22.44
N ILE A 118 25.95 -12.00 -21.36
CA ILE A 118 25.05 -11.75 -20.25
C ILE A 118 23.89 -10.85 -20.70
N ILE A 119 24.21 -9.81 -21.49
CA ILE A 119 23.18 -8.93 -22.07
C ILE A 119 22.19 -9.75 -22.90
N ALA A 120 22.70 -10.62 -23.79
CA ALA A 120 21.86 -11.47 -24.63
C ALA A 120 20.95 -12.42 -23.80
N GLU A 121 21.49 -12.99 -22.71
CA GLU A 121 20.70 -13.82 -21.78
C GLU A 121 19.57 -13.03 -21.13
N TYR A 122 19.85 -11.84 -20.60
CA TYR A 122 18.83 -11.03 -19.93
C TYR A 122 17.80 -10.44 -20.90
N ILE A 123 18.17 -10.11 -22.12
CA ILE A 123 17.21 -9.75 -23.18
C ILE A 123 16.26 -10.91 -23.44
N LYS A 124 16.76 -12.14 -23.56
CA LYS A 124 15.93 -13.33 -23.74
C LYS A 124 14.99 -13.53 -22.56
N ARG A 125 15.49 -13.45 -21.33
CA ARG A 125 14.67 -13.55 -20.11
C ARG A 125 13.54 -12.50 -20.07
N ARG A 126 13.85 -11.24 -20.44
CA ARG A 126 12.86 -10.17 -20.53
C ARG A 126 11.78 -10.49 -21.56
N VAL A 127 12.17 -10.97 -22.72
CA VAL A 127 11.24 -11.37 -23.79
C VAL A 127 10.34 -12.53 -23.34
N ASP A 128 10.92 -13.53 -22.69
CA ASP A 128 10.18 -14.70 -22.19
C ASP A 128 9.20 -14.28 -21.07
N PHE A 129 9.64 -13.42 -20.13
CA PHE A 129 8.79 -12.86 -19.07
C PHE A 129 7.58 -12.08 -19.65
N VAL A 130 7.82 -11.22 -20.65
CA VAL A 130 6.75 -10.46 -21.32
C VAL A 130 5.78 -11.40 -22.04
N LYS A 131 6.30 -12.45 -22.70
CA LYS A 131 5.45 -13.45 -23.37
C LYS A 131 4.61 -14.26 -22.39
N GLU A 132 5.20 -14.71 -21.28
CA GLU A 132 4.47 -15.43 -20.24
C GLU A 132 3.36 -14.54 -19.65
N ARG A 133 3.68 -13.28 -19.36
CA ARG A 133 2.70 -12.33 -18.86
C ARG A 133 1.56 -12.07 -19.86
N ALA A 134 1.90 -11.89 -21.13
CA ALA A 134 0.89 -11.74 -22.20
C ALA A 134 0.04 -13.02 -22.37
N ALA A 135 0.64 -14.18 -22.18
CA ALA A 135 -0.08 -15.45 -22.23
C ALA A 135 -1.10 -15.61 -21.09
N LEU A 136 -0.88 -14.96 -19.95
CA LEU A 136 -1.84 -14.94 -18.84
C LEU A 136 -3.08 -14.08 -19.16
N ALA A 137 -2.96 -13.07 -20.01
CA ALA A 137 -4.08 -12.21 -20.41
C ALA A 137 -5.26 -12.97 -21.03
N LYS A 138 -5.01 -14.15 -21.64
CA LYS A 138 -6.06 -15.03 -22.18
C LYS A 138 -7.02 -15.59 -21.12
N TYR A 139 -6.61 -15.57 -19.85
CA TYR A 139 -7.44 -16.04 -18.74
C TYR A 139 -8.30 -14.93 -18.13
N ALA A 140 -8.08 -13.68 -18.50
CA ALA A 140 -8.91 -12.56 -18.04
C ALA A 140 -10.36 -12.75 -18.55
N GLY A 141 -11.33 -12.49 -17.68
CA GLY A 141 -12.75 -12.67 -17.97
C GLY A 141 -13.25 -14.11 -17.92
N LEU A 142 -12.38 -15.09 -17.68
CA LEU A 142 -12.80 -16.47 -17.52
C LEU A 142 -13.12 -16.77 -16.05
N PRO A 143 -14.19 -17.55 -15.77
CA PRO A 143 -14.47 -17.98 -14.40
C PRO A 143 -13.32 -18.88 -13.88
N THR A 144 -12.95 -18.66 -12.62
CA THR A 144 -11.94 -19.49 -11.96
C THR A 144 -12.56 -20.83 -11.59
N ARG A 145 -12.16 -21.90 -12.28
CA ARG A 145 -12.68 -23.25 -12.07
C ARG A 145 -11.55 -24.25 -11.83
N THR A 146 -11.82 -25.21 -10.95
CA THR A 146 -10.99 -26.40 -10.77
C THR A 146 -11.19 -27.39 -11.93
N LEU A 147 -10.32 -28.42 -12.03
CA LEU A 147 -10.43 -29.44 -13.09
C LEU A 147 -11.70 -30.29 -12.97
N ASP A 148 -12.28 -30.43 -11.78
CA ASP A 148 -13.53 -31.12 -11.49
C ASP A 148 -14.77 -30.21 -11.64
N GLY A 149 -14.56 -28.93 -12.03
CA GLY A 149 -15.62 -28.02 -12.41
C GLY A 149 -16.16 -27.11 -11.31
N GLU A 150 -15.58 -27.17 -10.10
CA GLU A 150 -15.95 -26.28 -8.99
C GLU A 150 -15.51 -24.83 -9.28
N GLU A 151 -16.39 -23.87 -9.06
CA GLU A 151 -16.09 -22.45 -9.20
C GLU A 151 -15.52 -21.87 -7.91
N LEU A 152 -14.38 -21.18 -8.04
CA LEU A 152 -13.71 -20.49 -6.96
C LEU A 152 -13.78 -18.98 -7.20
N GLN A 153 -13.91 -18.21 -6.12
CA GLN A 153 -13.86 -16.74 -6.20
C GLN A 153 -12.43 -16.25 -6.02
N LEU A 154 -11.97 -15.42 -6.94
CA LEU A 154 -10.64 -14.82 -6.90
C LEU A 154 -10.70 -13.40 -6.34
N PHE A 155 -10.37 -13.26 -5.06
CA PHE A 155 -10.36 -11.99 -4.35
C PHE A 155 -8.94 -11.50 -4.08
N ALA A 156 -8.75 -10.18 -4.17
CA ALA A 156 -7.47 -9.55 -3.92
C ALA A 156 -7.32 -9.06 -2.48
N ASN A 157 -6.07 -8.87 -2.04
CA ASN A 157 -5.73 -8.15 -0.83
C ASN A 157 -5.29 -6.73 -1.18
N ILE A 158 -5.84 -5.73 -0.51
CA ILE A 158 -5.48 -4.32 -0.70
C ILE A 158 -5.06 -3.65 0.62
N GLY A 159 -4.22 -2.63 0.52
CA GLY A 159 -3.78 -1.78 1.63
C GLY A 159 -4.34 -0.38 1.55
N THR A 160 -4.58 0.12 0.33
CA THR A 160 -5.15 1.45 0.07
C THR A 160 -6.41 1.34 -0.77
N PRO A 161 -7.31 2.35 -0.73
CA PRO A 161 -8.48 2.37 -1.61
C PRO A 161 -8.12 2.36 -3.10
N GLU A 162 -6.99 2.97 -3.46
CA GLU A 162 -6.47 3.07 -4.82
C GLU A 162 -6.10 1.72 -5.43
N ASP A 163 -5.66 0.78 -4.61
CA ASP A 163 -5.31 -0.59 -5.02
C ASP A 163 -6.51 -1.31 -5.67
N ALA A 164 -7.74 -0.91 -5.31
CA ALA A 164 -8.95 -1.43 -5.91
C ALA A 164 -9.02 -1.23 -7.44
N ASN A 165 -8.36 -0.21 -7.99
CA ASN A 165 -8.24 -0.03 -9.43
C ASN A 165 -7.44 -1.16 -10.09
N GLN A 166 -6.37 -1.62 -9.44
CA GLN A 166 -5.57 -2.74 -9.93
C GLN A 166 -6.36 -4.06 -9.84
N VAL A 167 -7.17 -4.23 -8.79
CA VAL A 167 -8.05 -5.40 -8.68
C VAL A 167 -8.96 -5.51 -9.90
N LEU A 168 -9.57 -4.40 -10.33
CA LEU A 168 -10.40 -4.37 -11.54
C LEU A 168 -9.58 -4.55 -12.82
N ALA A 169 -8.39 -3.96 -12.90
CA ALA A 169 -7.51 -4.07 -14.07
C ALA A 169 -7.04 -5.52 -14.32
N TYR A 170 -6.87 -6.31 -13.25
CA TYR A 170 -6.52 -7.73 -13.30
C TYR A 170 -7.73 -8.67 -13.20
N ASP A 171 -8.93 -8.14 -13.41
CA ASP A 171 -10.20 -8.91 -13.43
C ASP A 171 -10.49 -9.62 -12.10
N GLY A 172 -10.06 -9.04 -10.98
CA GLY A 172 -10.40 -9.56 -9.65
C GLY A 172 -11.92 -9.50 -9.39
N GLU A 173 -12.46 -10.55 -8.78
CA GLU A 173 -13.89 -10.69 -8.52
C GLU A 173 -14.35 -9.95 -7.26
N GLY A 174 -13.41 -9.52 -6.41
CA GLY A 174 -13.69 -8.79 -5.19
C GLY A 174 -12.42 -8.46 -4.41
N VAL A 175 -12.59 -7.80 -3.28
CA VAL A 175 -11.55 -7.58 -2.28
C VAL A 175 -11.80 -8.52 -1.11
N GLY A 176 -10.94 -9.53 -0.95
CA GLY A 176 -11.02 -10.49 0.16
C GLY A 176 -10.44 -9.96 1.47
N LEU A 177 -9.56 -8.96 1.38
CA LEU A 177 -8.99 -8.30 2.55
C LEU A 177 -8.57 -6.86 2.23
N PHE A 178 -9.28 -5.89 2.77
CA PHE A 178 -8.77 -4.53 2.90
C PHE A 178 -8.15 -4.36 4.29
N ARG A 179 -6.83 -4.17 4.33
CA ARG A 179 -6.06 -3.98 5.56
C ARG A 179 -6.14 -2.53 6.02
N THR A 180 -6.97 -2.27 7.01
CA THR A 180 -7.21 -0.90 7.51
C THR A 180 -6.05 -0.31 8.30
N GLU A 181 -5.06 -1.12 8.70
CA GLU A 181 -3.90 -0.68 9.47
C GLU A 181 -3.14 0.47 8.79
N PHE A 182 -3.11 0.49 7.46
CA PHE A 182 -2.45 1.57 6.70
C PHE A 182 -3.07 2.95 6.94
N LEU A 183 -4.34 3.03 7.34
CA LEU A 183 -4.97 4.28 7.73
C LEU A 183 -4.48 4.78 9.10
N PHE A 184 -3.96 3.89 9.93
CA PHE A 184 -3.50 4.17 11.29
C PHE A 184 -1.98 4.30 11.39
N MET A 185 -1.24 3.86 10.38
CA MET A 185 0.23 3.94 10.34
C MET A 185 0.68 5.30 9.78
N ASP A 186 1.96 5.61 9.96
CA ASP A 186 2.64 6.82 9.43
C ASP A 186 1.96 8.15 9.78
N ARG A 187 1.33 8.21 10.95
CA ARG A 187 0.66 9.41 11.47
C ARG A 187 0.79 9.51 13.00
N ASN A 188 0.61 10.71 13.51
CA ASN A 188 0.76 11.00 14.94
C ASN A 188 -0.56 10.97 15.72
N THR A 189 -1.69 10.94 15.02
CA THR A 189 -3.03 10.95 15.60
C THR A 189 -3.90 9.88 14.95
N MET A 190 -4.90 9.43 15.68
CA MET A 190 -5.88 8.47 15.16
C MET A 190 -6.68 9.07 14.00
N PRO A 191 -6.97 8.30 12.93
CA PRO A 191 -7.89 8.75 11.90
C PRO A 191 -9.28 8.94 12.49
N ASP A 192 -9.91 10.06 12.18
CA ASP A 192 -11.29 10.29 12.61
C ASP A 192 -12.31 9.43 11.84
N GLU A 193 -13.58 9.53 12.20
CA GLU A 193 -14.64 8.75 11.58
C GLU A 193 -14.81 9.09 10.08
N ASP A 194 -14.71 10.36 9.72
CA ASP A 194 -14.94 10.81 8.35
C ASP A 194 -13.77 10.46 7.43
N GLU A 195 -12.52 10.55 7.91
CA GLU A 195 -11.35 10.06 7.19
C GLU A 195 -11.47 8.56 6.86
N GLN A 196 -11.85 7.76 7.85
CA GLN A 196 -12.06 6.33 7.66
C GLN A 196 -13.24 6.04 6.72
N PHE A 197 -14.35 6.74 6.88
CA PHE A 197 -15.52 6.62 6.02
C PHE A 197 -15.19 6.92 4.57
N GLU A 198 -14.49 8.01 4.25
CA GLU A 198 -14.15 8.36 2.87
C GLU A 198 -13.19 7.33 2.25
N ALA A 199 -12.24 6.78 3.01
CA ALA A 199 -11.36 5.72 2.53
C ALA A 199 -12.15 4.43 2.18
N TYR A 200 -13.04 3.99 3.06
CA TYR A 200 -13.84 2.78 2.84
C TYR A 200 -14.84 2.97 1.68
N LYS A 201 -15.54 4.09 1.65
CA LYS A 201 -16.46 4.47 0.58
C LYS A 201 -15.77 4.52 -0.78
N LYS A 202 -14.56 5.09 -0.86
CA LYS A 202 -13.78 5.14 -2.08
C LYS A 202 -13.48 3.76 -2.64
N ALA A 203 -13.05 2.83 -1.80
CA ALA A 203 -12.82 1.44 -2.21
C ALA A 203 -14.09 0.77 -2.75
N LEU A 204 -15.22 0.93 -2.04
CA LEU A 204 -16.52 0.38 -2.44
C LEU A 204 -17.01 0.96 -3.78
N LEU A 205 -16.86 2.27 -3.99
CA LEU A 205 -17.24 2.92 -5.25
C LEU A 205 -16.39 2.44 -6.43
N ILE A 206 -15.09 2.24 -6.23
CA ILE A 206 -14.19 1.70 -7.26
C ILE A 206 -14.61 0.28 -7.63
N MET A 207 -14.93 -0.57 -6.64
CA MET A 207 -15.29 -1.98 -6.85
C MET A 207 -16.68 -2.20 -7.47
N LYS A 208 -17.54 -1.18 -7.60
CA LYS A 208 -18.80 -1.22 -8.37
C LYS A 208 -19.70 -2.41 -7.99
N ASN A 209 -20.02 -2.56 -6.72
CA ASN A 209 -20.84 -3.66 -6.17
C ASN A 209 -20.20 -5.06 -6.19
N LYS A 210 -18.92 -5.20 -6.54
CA LYS A 210 -18.17 -6.42 -6.22
C LYS A 210 -17.91 -6.47 -4.71
N PRO A 211 -17.86 -7.65 -4.07
CA PRO A 211 -17.67 -7.78 -2.63
C PRO A 211 -16.37 -7.13 -2.15
N VAL A 212 -16.43 -6.40 -1.04
CA VAL A 212 -15.26 -5.81 -0.37
C VAL A 212 -15.27 -6.19 1.10
N VAL A 213 -14.35 -7.07 1.48
CA VAL A 213 -14.15 -7.45 2.88
C VAL A 213 -13.18 -6.48 3.52
N ILE A 214 -13.66 -5.66 4.45
CA ILE A 214 -12.84 -4.70 5.21
C ILE A 214 -12.59 -5.26 6.61
N ARG A 215 -11.32 -5.44 6.94
CA ARG A 215 -10.89 -5.93 8.24
C ARG A 215 -10.83 -4.77 9.23
N THR A 216 -11.47 -4.91 10.39
CA THR A 216 -11.27 -3.97 11.49
C THR A 216 -9.83 -4.02 11.97
N LEU A 217 -9.40 -3.00 12.70
CA LEU A 217 -8.02 -2.79 13.12
C LEU A 217 -7.37 -4.06 13.67
N ASP A 218 -6.25 -4.47 13.06
CA ASP A 218 -5.41 -5.59 13.50
C ASP A 218 -3.99 -5.10 13.82
N ILE A 219 -3.87 -4.35 14.90
CA ILE A 219 -2.60 -3.84 15.41
C ILE A 219 -2.35 -4.42 16.80
N GLY A 220 -1.11 -4.77 17.07
CA GLY A 220 -0.63 -5.30 18.33
C GLY A 220 0.78 -4.78 18.67
N GLY A 221 1.39 -5.32 19.70
CA GLY A 221 2.71 -4.93 20.17
C GLY A 221 3.88 -5.27 19.23
N ASP A 222 3.60 -5.82 18.05
CA ASP A 222 4.53 -6.03 16.93
C ASP A 222 4.70 -4.78 16.04
N LYS A 223 3.85 -3.77 16.21
CA LYS A 223 3.87 -2.53 15.45
C LYS A 223 3.98 -1.34 16.39
N GLU A 224 5.04 -0.56 16.23
CA GLU A 224 5.27 0.64 17.04
C GLU A 224 4.44 1.80 16.48
N ILE A 225 3.21 1.96 17.00
CA ILE A 225 2.36 3.13 16.75
C ILE A 225 2.19 3.87 18.07
N GLY A 226 3.00 4.92 18.25
CA GLY A 226 3.17 5.60 19.52
C GLY A 226 1.88 6.08 20.18
N TYR A 227 0.93 6.65 19.41
CA TYR A 227 -0.32 7.18 19.94
C TYR A 227 -1.34 6.09 20.38
N LEU A 228 -1.14 4.82 20.01
CA LEU A 228 -2.01 3.71 20.45
C LEU A 228 -1.62 3.18 21.84
N GLY A 229 -0.46 3.57 22.37
CA GLY A 229 -0.02 3.17 23.71
C GLY A 229 0.17 1.66 23.91
N LEU A 230 0.41 0.92 22.83
CA LEU A 230 0.62 -0.52 22.87
C LEU A 230 1.98 -0.84 23.49
N LYS A 231 1.98 -1.77 24.43
CA LYS A 231 3.21 -2.29 25.02
C LYS A 231 3.78 -3.40 24.14
N LYS A 232 5.11 -3.46 24.04
CA LYS A 232 5.79 -4.58 23.38
C LYS A 232 5.52 -5.88 24.13
N GLU A 233 5.15 -6.91 23.41
CA GLU A 233 4.87 -8.25 23.95
C GLU A 233 5.80 -9.29 23.31
N GLU A 234 6.11 -10.35 24.03
CA GLU A 234 6.95 -11.45 23.52
C GLU A 234 6.26 -12.24 22.41
N ASN A 235 4.95 -12.44 22.54
CA ASN A 235 4.11 -13.14 21.58
C ASN A 235 2.92 -12.26 21.12
N PRO A 236 3.17 -11.23 20.28
CA PRO A 236 2.13 -10.26 19.91
C PRO A 236 0.88 -10.86 19.25
N PHE A 237 1.02 -11.98 18.55
CA PHE A 237 -0.12 -12.65 17.89
C PHE A 237 -1.09 -13.29 18.89
N LEU A 238 -0.62 -13.71 20.05
CA LEU A 238 -1.43 -14.27 21.13
C LEU A 238 -1.81 -13.21 22.16
N GLY A 239 -1.26 -12.02 22.07
CA GLY A 239 -1.35 -10.94 23.03
C GLY A 239 -2.55 -10.01 22.85
N PHE A 240 -2.39 -8.80 23.39
CA PHE A 240 -3.40 -7.73 23.39
C PHE A 240 -3.43 -6.98 22.07
N ARG A 241 -4.16 -7.51 21.10
CA ARG A 241 -4.29 -6.94 19.75
C ARG A 241 -5.68 -7.15 19.15
N ALA A 242 -5.90 -6.56 17.99
CA ALA A 242 -7.08 -6.74 17.15
C ALA A 242 -8.39 -6.57 17.93
N VAL A 243 -9.34 -7.52 17.85
CA VAL A 243 -10.63 -7.42 18.53
C VAL A 243 -10.49 -7.20 20.03
N ARG A 244 -9.47 -7.78 20.69
CA ARG A 244 -9.23 -7.60 22.13
C ARG A 244 -8.85 -6.15 22.46
N TYR A 245 -7.98 -5.55 21.66
CA TYR A 245 -7.63 -4.13 21.77
C TYR A 245 -8.84 -3.25 21.48
N CYS A 246 -9.56 -3.53 20.39
CA CYS A 246 -10.74 -2.78 19.97
C CYS A 246 -11.85 -2.77 21.02
N LEU A 247 -12.17 -3.91 21.62
CA LEU A 247 -13.20 -4.01 22.68
C LEU A 247 -12.81 -3.28 23.97
N LYS A 248 -11.50 -3.14 24.25
CA LYS A 248 -10.99 -2.35 25.37
C LYS A 248 -11.03 -0.85 25.10
N ASN A 249 -10.82 -0.44 23.82
CA ASN A 249 -10.82 0.94 23.37
C ASN A 249 -12.10 1.23 22.58
N ARG A 250 -13.24 1.15 23.28
CA ARG A 250 -14.57 1.16 22.66
C ARG A 250 -14.85 2.39 21.80
N ASP A 251 -14.43 3.58 22.21
CA ASP A 251 -14.71 4.82 21.47
C ASP A 251 -14.03 4.81 20.10
N MET A 252 -12.76 4.40 20.04
CA MET A 252 -12.02 4.19 18.79
C MET A 252 -12.71 3.17 17.90
N PHE A 253 -13.10 2.03 18.49
CA PHE A 253 -13.73 0.96 17.74
C PHE A 253 -15.13 1.36 17.24
N ARG A 254 -15.90 2.12 18.03
CA ARG A 254 -17.18 2.68 17.59
C ARG A 254 -17.01 3.61 16.39
N SER A 255 -16.00 4.47 16.38
CA SER A 255 -15.69 5.34 15.22
C SER A 255 -15.42 4.52 13.98
N GLN A 256 -14.59 3.46 14.07
CA GLN A 256 -14.31 2.58 12.94
C GLN A 256 -15.57 1.84 12.47
N LEU A 257 -16.34 1.24 13.39
CA LEU A 257 -17.56 0.50 13.02
C LEU A 257 -18.62 1.43 12.41
N ARG A 258 -18.75 2.67 12.90
CA ARG A 258 -19.67 3.66 12.33
C ARG A 258 -19.24 4.08 10.93
N ALA A 259 -17.97 4.34 10.72
CA ALA A 259 -17.42 4.63 9.40
C ALA A 259 -17.67 3.48 8.40
N LEU A 260 -17.48 2.23 8.83
CA LEU A 260 -17.76 1.04 8.03
C LEU A 260 -19.24 0.92 7.68
N LEU A 261 -20.12 1.04 8.66
CA LEU A 261 -21.57 0.97 8.43
C LEU A 261 -22.05 2.05 7.46
N ARG A 262 -21.61 3.31 7.63
CA ARG A 262 -21.90 4.41 6.72
C ARG A 262 -21.40 4.10 5.30
N ALA A 263 -20.18 3.58 5.18
CA ALA A 263 -19.60 3.22 3.88
C ALA A 263 -20.38 2.09 3.19
N GLY A 264 -20.97 1.17 3.94
CA GLY A 264 -21.79 0.08 3.41
C GLY A 264 -23.03 0.52 2.63
N ALA A 265 -23.44 1.80 2.71
CA ALA A 265 -24.49 2.36 1.85
C ALA A 265 -24.02 2.50 0.36
N TYR A 266 -22.73 2.37 0.07
CA TYR A 266 -22.13 2.67 -1.23
C TYR A 266 -21.64 1.43 -2.00
N GLY A 267 -21.81 0.22 -1.46
CA GLY A 267 -21.41 -1.01 -2.13
C GLY A 267 -21.59 -2.25 -1.26
N ASP A 268 -21.16 -3.39 -1.77
CA ASP A 268 -21.24 -4.69 -1.10
C ASP A 268 -20.10 -4.83 -0.07
N LEU A 269 -20.38 -4.38 1.15
CA LEU A 269 -19.43 -4.37 2.27
C LEU A 269 -19.60 -5.59 3.17
N HIS A 270 -18.49 -6.27 3.42
CA HIS A 270 -18.36 -7.28 4.45
C HIS A 270 -17.35 -6.82 5.52
N ILE A 271 -17.69 -6.94 6.79
CA ILE A 271 -16.82 -6.56 7.91
C ILE A 271 -16.16 -7.81 8.47
N MET A 272 -14.82 -7.87 8.42
CA MET A 272 -14.05 -8.94 9.04
C MET A 272 -13.56 -8.51 10.42
N ILE A 273 -13.86 -9.30 11.43
CA ILE A 273 -13.35 -9.13 12.79
C ILE A 273 -12.16 -10.07 12.98
N PRO A 274 -10.92 -9.55 13.10
CA PRO A 274 -9.72 -10.38 13.21
C PRO A 274 -9.53 -10.96 14.61
N LEU A 275 -8.86 -12.11 14.68
CA LEU A 275 -8.36 -12.74 15.90
C LEU A 275 -9.43 -13.00 16.98
N VAL A 276 -10.64 -13.35 16.57
CA VAL A 276 -11.71 -13.76 17.49
C VAL A 276 -11.31 -15.09 18.13
N THR A 277 -11.29 -15.13 19.46
CA THR A 277 -10.94 -16.33 20.27
C THR A 277 -12.12 -16.92 21.01
N GLY A 278 -13.18 -16.14 21.19
CA GLY A 278 -14.38 -16.55 21.91
C GLY A 278 -15.66 -15.96 21.36
N VAL A 279 -16.77 -16.65 21.58
CA VAL A 279 -18.11 -16.23 21.14
C VAL A 279 -18.50 -14.90 21.76
N ASP A 280 -18.07 -14.62 22.99
CA ASP A 280 -18.44 -13.41 23.71
C ASP A 280 -17.82 -12.14 23.10
N GLU A 281 -16.62 -12.24 22.50
CA GLU A 281 -16.04 -11.14 21.73
C GLU A 281 -16.95 -10.77 20.55
N LEU A 282 -17.41 -11.78 19.80
CA LEU A 282 -18.31 -11.55 18.67
C LEU A 282 -19.68 -11.01 19.09
N ARG A 283 -20.23 -11.48 20.24
CA ARG A 283 -21.47 -10.94 20.81
C ARG A 283 -21.34 -9.46 21.17
N GLN A 284 -20.22 -9.06 21.79
CA GLN A 284 -19.96 -7.66 22.13
C GLN A 284 -19.84 -6.79 20.87
N VAL A 285 -19.15 -7.25 19.84
CA VAL A 285 -19.05 -6.53 18.56
C VAL A 285 -20.43 -6.37 17.92
N LYS A 286 -21.22 -7.44 17.84
CA LYS A 286 -22.59 -7.38 17.30
C LYS A 286 -23.51 -6.45 18.10
N ALA A 287 -23.42 -6.45 19.42
CA ALA A 287 -24.16 -5.51 20.26
C ALA A 287 -23.79 -4.06 19.93
N MET A 288 -22.50 -3.76 19.83
CA MET A 288 -22.02 -2.43 19.47
C MET A 288 -22.46 -2.00 18.07
N ILE A 289 -22.44 -2.91 17.08
CA ILE A 289 -22.96 -2.64 15.73
C ILE A 289 -24.46 -2.29 15.78
N ASN A 290 -25.25 -3.03 16.55
CA ASN A 290 -26.68 -2.76 16.69
C ASN A 290 -26.96 -1.41 17.36
N GLU A 291 -26.21 -1.05 18.41
CA GLU A 291 -26.28 0.28 19.03
C GLU A 291 -26.00 1.39 18.00
N ILE A 292 -24.93 1.23 17.20
CA ILE A 292 -24.56 2.20 16.18
C ILE A 292 -25.63 2.29 15.08
N LYS A 293 -26.19 1.16 14.64
CA LYS A 293 -27.30 1.16 13.67
C LYS A 293 -28.50 1.96 14.19
N SER A 294 -28.88 1.78 15.46
CA SER A 294 -29.95 2.55 16.08
C SER A 294 -29.67 4.06 16.11
N GLU A 295 -28.44 4.45 16.46
CA GLU A 295 -28.01 5.86 16.43
C GLU A 295 -28.04 6.47 15.02
N LEU A 296 -27.66 5.68 14.00
CA LEU A 296 -27.68 6.13 12.60
C LEU A 296 -29.13 6.27 12.09
N ASP A 297 -30.03 5.37 12.49
CA ASP A 297 -31.47 5.45 12.19
C ASP A 297 -32.10 6.70 12.83
N GLU A 298 -31.82 6.98 14.10
CA GLU A 298 -32.30 8.19 14.81
C GLU A 298 -31.83 9.48 14.13
N LYS A 299 -30.60 9.47 13.59
CA LYS A 299 -30.00 10.61 12.87
C LYS A 299 -30.33 10.63 11.38
N THR A 300 -31.11 9.69 10.88
CA THR A 300 -31.45 9.53 9.47
C THR A 300 -30.21 9.47 8.56
N VAL A 301 -29.14 8.86 9.03
CA VAL A 301 -27.90 8.66 8.27
C VAL A 301 -27.96 7.33 7.54
N ALA A 302 -27.72 7.34 6.23
CA ALA A 302 -27.70 6.12 5.41
C ALA A 302 -26.54 5.20 5.81
N TYR A 303 -26.81 3.89 5.87
CA TYR A 303 -25.80 2.85 6.12
C TYR A 303 -26.16 1.52 5.45
N GLY A 304 -25.20 0.60 5.33
CA GLY A 304 -25.45 -0.75 4.83
C GLY A 304 -26.30 -1.57 5.78
N LYS A 305 -27.47 -2.02 5.33
CA LYS A 305 -28.44 -2.74 6.17
C LYS A 305 -28.21 -4.25 6.24
N ASN A 306 -27.44 -4.81 5.31
CA ASN A 306 -27.16 -6.25 5.16
C ASN A 306 -26.04 -6.71 6.09
#